data_cdc6b63e0c8d7ceb5aebffd58788d255
#
_entry.id   cdc6b63e0c8d7ceb5aebffd58788d255
#
_cell.length_a   1.000
_cell.length_b   1.000
_cell.length_c   1.000
_cell.angle_alpha   90.00
_cell.angle_beta   90.00
_cell.angle_gamma   90.00
#
_symmetry.space_group_name_H-M   'P 1'
#
loop_
_entity.id
_entity.type
_entity.pdbx_description
1 polymer ?
#
loop_
_entity_poly.entity_id
_entity_poly.type
_entity_poly.pdbx_seq_one_letter_code
_entity_poly.pdbx_strand_id
1 'polypeptide(L)'
;SSLASKASIVLFDGSPMYKSSDLLLKIAQREKITLFGISAKYIDALRKLEPNLKFKYKLQKLKTICSTGSPLSSEGFKYVYKNIKKKVHLSSISGGTDIVSCFVLGNIYQPVNIGEIQNSGLGLDVDVFNDRGKSLKNSKGELVCKNPFPSMPLKFWNDKNDVKFKKAYFNRYKNTWHHGDYAERKNTDGFIIHGRSDTTLNPGGVRLGTAEIYSEVEKFKEIKEALVVGQSWDNDIRIILFVVMTNGYALNDTLLSRIKTQIKTNASPRHVPKKVIVVKDIPRTKSGKIVELAVKSTIEGSIVKNKEALANPEVL
;
A
#
# COMPACT_ATOMS: atom_id res chain seq x y z
N SER A 1 -4.45 -15.40 -15.41
CA SER A 1 -4.64 -14.38 -16.48
C SER A 1 -3.48 -14.35 -17.49
N SER A 2 -2.22 -14.28 -17.05
CA SER A 2 -1.08 -14.23 -17.99
C SER A 2 -1.01 -15.44 -18.90
N LEU A 3 -1.26 -16.65 -18.40
CA LEU A 3 -1.31 -17.87 -19.22
C LEU A 3 -2.47 -17.84 -20.22
N ALA A 4 -3.61 -17.29 -19.83
CA ALA A 4 -4.76 -17.14 -20.73
C ALA A 4 -4.44 -16.18 -21.90
N SER A 5 -3.56 -15.20 -21.70
CA SER A 5 -3.06 -14.30 -22.75
C SER A 5 -1.85 -14.87 -23.51
N LYS A 6 -1.49 -16.17 -23.30
CA LYS A 6 -0.33 -16.83 -23.90
C LYS A 6 1.01 -16.14 -23.58
N ALA A 7 1.09 -15.40 -22.49
CA ALA A 7 2.33 -14.77 -22.04
C ALA A 7 3.22 -15.78 -21.30
N SER A 8 4.53 -15.70 -21.55
CA SER A 8 5.51 -16.40 -20.70
C SER A 8 5.58 -15.76 -19.34
N ILE A 9 5.65 -16.55 -18.27
CA ILE A 9 5.72 -16.08 -16.91
C ILE A 9 7.09 -16.42 -16.33
N VAL A 10 7.77 -15.41 -15.76
CA VAL A 10 8.96 -15.62 -14.96
C VAL A 10 8.53 -15.57 -13.50
N LEU A 11 8.66 -16.68 -12.80
CA LEU A 11 8.42 -16.78 -11.35
C LEU A 11 9.74 -16.65 -10.62
N PHE A 12 9.74 -15.84 -9.57
CA PHE A 12 10.87 -15.67 -8.68
C PHE A 12 10.43 -16.05 -7.26
N ASP A 13 11.08 -17.08 -6.71
CA ASP A 13 10.89 -17.50 -5.33
C ASP A 13 12.17 -17.17 -4.55
N GLY A 14 12.01 -16.38 -3.49
CA GLY A 14 13.11 -15.93 -2.64
C GLY A 14 13.07 -14.44 -2.32
N SER A 15 14.06 -13.99 -1.57
CA SER A 15 14.20 -12.59 -1.20
C SER A 15 14.61 -11.74 -2.41
N PRO A 16 13.86 -10.67 -2.74
CA PRO A 16 14.23 -9.74 -3.82
C PRO A 16 15.56 -9.02 -3.57
N MET A 17 16.07 -9.07 -2.32
CA MET A 17 17.33 -8.48 -1.88
C MET A 17 18.45 -9.51 -1.69
N TYR A 18 18.26 -10.77 -2.13
CA TYR A 18 19.26 -11.82 -1.95
C TYR A 18 20.54 -11.49 -2.71
N LYS A 19 21.65 -11.37 -1.99
CA LYS A 19 22.99 -11.01 -2.49
C LYS A 19 23.13 -9.64 -3.17
N SER A 20 22.04 -8.98 -3.58
CA SER A 20 22.09 -7.70 -4.28
C SER A 20 20.73 -7.03 -4.26
N SER A 21 20.66 -5.74 -3.92
CA SER A 21 19.45 -4.92 -3.94
C SER A 21 18.78 -4.85 -5.32
N ASP A 22 19.56 -4.94 -6.38
CA ASP A 22 19.14 -4.81 -7.77
C ASP A 22 18.94 -6.15 -8.51
N LEU A 23 18.88 -7.27 -7.75
CA LEU A 23 18.74 -8.63 -8.30
C LEU A 23 17.56 -8.75 -9.28
N LEU A 24 16.40 -8.22 -8.92
CA LEU A 24 15.22 -8.32 -9.78
C LEU A 24 15.37 -7.52 -11.09
N LEU A 25 16.13 -6.43 -11.09
CA LEU A 25 16.43 -5.67 -12.32
C LEU A 25 17.40 -6.44 -13.23
N LYS A 26 18.36 -7.19 -12.65
CA LYS A 26 19.23 -8.10 -13.40
C LYS A 26 18.39 -9.18 -14.08
N ILE A 27 17.47 -9.80 -13.35
CA ILE A 27 16.55 -10.83 -13.88
C ILE A 27 15.69 -10.20 -14.98
N ALA A 28 15.07 -9.04 -14.74
CA ALA A 28 14.23 -8.35 -15.72
C ALA A 28 14.98 -8.06 -17.05
N GLN A 29 16.23 -7.69 -16.98
CA GLN A 29 17.06 -7.49 -18.17
C GLN A 29 17.39 -8.81 -18.86
N ARG A 30 17.86 -9.82 -18.12
CA ARG A 30 18.25 -11.14 -18.63
C ARG A 30 17.09 -11.84 -19.34
N GLU A 31 15.93 -11.90 -18.68
CA GLU A 31 14.72 -12.57 -19.19
C GLU A 31 13.93 -11.69 -20.16
N LYS A 32 14.43 -10.49 -20.51
CA LYS A 32 13.78 -9.56 -21.44
C LYS A 32 12.33 -9.25 -21.06
N ILE A 33 12.05 -9.06 -19.78
CA ILE A 33 10.72 -8.85 -19.23
C ILE A 33 10.05 -7.64 -19.88
N THR A 34 8.79 -7.81 -20.28
CA THR A 34 7.97 -6.73 -20.86
C THR A 34 7.06 -6.06 -19.85
N LEU A 35 6.52 -6.84 -18.89
CA LEU A 35 5.73 -6.37 -17.75
C LEU A 35 6.40 -6.85 -16.46
N PHE A 36 6.73 -5.95 -15.58
CA PHE A 36 7.46 -6.21 -14.34
C PHE A 36 6.58 -5.87 -13.12
N GLY A 37 6.11 -6.90 -12.42
CA GLY A 37 5.32 -6.76 -11.20
C GLY A 37 6.21 -6.77 -9.96
N ILE A 38 6.17 -5.69 -9.17
CA ILE A 38 6.96 -5.53 -7.94
C ILE A 38 6.15 -4.83 -6.86
N SER A 39 6.64 -4.90 -5.62
CA SER A 39 6.01 -4.14 -4.53
C SER A 39 6.50 -2.69 -4.50
N ALA A 40 5.65 -1.78 -4.00
CA ALA A 40 6.05 -0.40 -3.72
C ALA A 40 7.23 -0.35 -2.73
N LYS A 41 7.24 -1.26 -1.75
CA LYS A 41 8.35 -1.39 -0.79
C LYS A 41 9.69 -1.77 -1.43
N TYR A 42 9.68 -2.60 -2.49
CA TYR A 42 10.90 -2.90 -3.23
C TYR A 42 11.45 -1.66 -3.93
N ILE A 43 10.57 -0.85 -4.55
CA ILE A 43 10.95 0.43 -5.16
C ILE A 43 11.55 1.38 -4.11
N ASP A 44 10.93 1.46 -2.92
CA ASP A 44 11.43 2.32 -1.85
C ASP A 44 12.78 1.83 -1.30
N ALA A 45 12.95 0.53 -1.12
CA ALA A 45 14.22 -0.07 -0.72
C ALA A 45 15.33 0.17 -1.76
N LEU A 46 15.03 0.01 -3.06
CA LEU A 46 15.97 0.37 -4.13
C LEU A 46 16.36 1.84 -4.05
N ARG A 47 15.39 2.73 -3.87
CA ARG A 47 15.64 4.17 -3.76
C ARG A 47 16.61 4.51 -2.62
N LYS A 48 16.49 3.82 -1.49
CA LYS A 48 17.35 4.02 -0.31
C LYS A 48 18.74 3.41 -0.48
N LEU A 49 18.84 2.22 -1.06
CA LEU A 49 20.08 1.47 -1.20
C LEU A 49 20.87 1.84 -2.47
N GLU A 50 20.17 2.17 -3.54
CA GLU A 50 20.74 2.47 -4.86
C GLU A 50 20.27 3.86 -5.36
N PRO A 51 20.53 4.96 -4.62
CA PRO A 51 19.99 6.28 -4.98
C PRO A 51 20.50 6.79 -6.34
N ASN A 52 21.62 6.25 -6.82
CA ASN A 52 22.28 6.63 -8.07
C ASN A 52 22.32 5.50 -9.10
N LEU A 53 21.29 4.64 -9.15
CA LEU A 53 21.21 3.52 -10.10
C LEU A 53 21.38 3.97 -11.57
N LYS A 54 20.85 5.15 -11.91
CA LYS A 54 21.09 5.91 -13.17
C LYS A 54 21.07 5.03 -14.44
N PHE A 55 20.00 4.26 -14.60
CA PHE A 55 19.81 3.43 -15.80
C PHE A 55 20.92 2.36 -16.00
N LYS A 56 21.50 1.87 -14.93
CA LYS A 56 22.47 0.76 -14.92
C LYS A 56 22.05 -0.42 -15.78
N TYR A 57 20.75 -0.66 -15.88
CA TYR A 57 20.13 -1.71 -16.68
C TYR A 57 19.42 -1.12 -17.89
N LYS A 58 19.73 -1.61 -19.10
CA LYS A 58 19.13 -1.10 -20.35
C LYS A 58 17.62 -1.37 -20.44
N LEU A 59 17.12 -2.49 -19.88
CA LEU A 59 15.70 -2.88 -19.79
C LEU A 59 14.91 -2.61 -21.08
N GLN A 60 15.50 -2.91 -22.25
CA GLN A 60 14.97 -2.51 -23.56
C GLN A 60 13.55 -2.97 -23.81
N LYS A 61 13.23 -4.21 -23.41
CA LYS A 61 11.90 -4.83 -23.62
C LYS A 61 10.85 -4.44 -22.58
N LEU A 62 11.25 -3.83 -21.47
CA LEU A 62 10.33 -3.44 -20.41
C LEU A 62 9.41 -2.32 -20.87
N LYS A 63 8.10 -2.59 -20.87
CA LYS A 63 7.05 -1.64 -21.26
C LYS A 63 6.30 -1.10 -20.04
N THR A 64 6.02 -1.96 -19.07
CA THR A 64 5.20 -1.62 -17.89
C THR A 64 5.86 -2.12 -16.62
N ILE A 65 5.86 -1.27 -15.59
CA ILE A 65 6.12 -1.64 -14.19
C ILE A 65 4.82 -1.54 -13.43
N CYS A 66 4.36 -2.66 -12.83
CA CYS A 66 3.22 -2.69 -11.93
C CYS A 66 3.71 -2.63 -10.49
N SER A 67 3.21 -1.69 -9.70
CA SER A 67 3.54 -1.54 -8.28
C SER A 67 2.31 -1.79 -7.41
N THR A 68 2.43 -2.69 -6.43
CA THR A 68 1.33 -3.08 -5.54
C THR A 68 1.80 -3.39 -4.12
N GLY A 69 0.88 -3.87 -3.27
CA GLY A 69 1.14 -4.28 -1.89
C GLY A 69 1.04 -3.15 -0.86
N SER A 70 1.32 -1.93 -1.27
CA SER A 70 1.07 -0.68 -0.54
C SER A 70 1.01 0.47 -1.56
N PRO A 71 0.48 1.65 -1.19
CA PRO A 71 0.53 2.82 -2.06
C PRO A 71 1.96 3.17 -2.45
N LEU A 72 2.19 3.46 -3.73
CA LEU A 72 3.50 3.92 -4.18
C LEU A 72 3.66 5.40 -3.82
N SER A 73 4.74 5.73 -3.12
CA SER A 73 5.03 7.11 -2.72
C SER A 73 5.40 7.99 -3.93
N SER A 74 5.16 9.29 -3.83
CA SER A 74 5.58 10.26 -4.85
C SER A 74 7.07 10.16 -5.17
N GLU A 75 7.89 9.89 -4.15
CA GLU A 75 9.34 9.70 -4.32
C GLU A 75 9.66 8.41 -5.08
N GLY A 76 8.85 7.35 -4.89
CA GLY A 76 8.94 6.11 -5.66
C GLY A 76 8.67 6.33 -7.14
N PHE A 77 7.62 7.11 -7.50
CA PHE A 77 7.36 7.50 -8.89
C PHE A 77 8.55 8.24 -9.51
N LYS A 78 9.05 9.28 -8.84
CA LYS A 78 10.22 10.06 -9.30
C LYS A 78 11.45 9.18 -9.47
N TYR A 79 11.70 8.27 -8.53
CA TYR A 79 12.84 7.37 -8.57
C TYR A 79 12.80 6.44 -9.78
N VAL A 80 11.66 5.82 -10.09
CA VAL A 80 11.52 4.95 -11.26
C VAL A 80 11.89 5.69 -12.54
N TYR A 81 11.34 6.87 -12.77
CA TYR A 81 11.58 7.65 -13.99
C TYR A 81 12.99 8.23 -14.04
N LYS A 82 13.60 8.57 -12.90
CA LYS A 82 14.94 9.16 -12.83
C LYS A 82 16.06 8.12 -12.87
N ASN A 83 15.83 6.90 -12.36
CA ASN A 83 16.92 5.95 -12.12
C ASN A 83 16.72 4.58 -12.78
N ILE A 84 15.48 4.10 -12.97
CA ILE A 84 15.21 2.78 -13.52
C ILE A 84 14.97 2.85 -15.02
N LYS A 85 13.91 3.54 -15.46
CA LYS A 85 13.62 3.69 -16.88
C LYS A 85 12.75 4.92 -17.16
N LYS A 86 13.28 5.84 -18.00
CA LYS A 86 12.60 7.10 -18.34
C LYS A 86 11.32 6.88 -19.17
N LYS A 87 11.36 5.97 -20.14
CA LYS A 87 10.21 5.65 -21.02
C LYS A 87 9.61 4.31 -20.59
N VAL A 88 8.73 4.31 -19.59
CA VAL A 88 8.02 3.15 -19.08
C VAL A 88 6.64 3.56 -18.59
N HIS A 89 5.63 2.72 -18.76
CA HIS A 89 4.35 2.90 -18.12
C HIS A 89 4.46 2.42 -16.66
N LEU A 90 4.39 3.33 -15.70
CA LEU A 90 4.38 3.00 -14.28
C LEU A 90 2.95 2.93 -13.78
N SER A 91 2.46 1.72 -13.58
CA SER A 91 1.12 1.40 -13.11
C SER A 91 1.14 1.08 -11.62
N SER A 92 0.82 2.04 -10.76
CA SER A 92 0.41 1.69 -9.40
C SER A 92 -0.95 1.02 -9.46
N ILE A 93 -1.16 -0.03 -8.67
CA ILE A 93 -2.40 -0.82 -8.71
C ILE A 93 -2.89 -1.13 -7.28
N SER A 94 -4.21 -1.11 -7.09
CA SER A 94 -4.87 -1.58 -5.88
C SER A 94 -6.04 -2.50 -6.20
N GLY A 95 -6.11 -3.60 -5.47
CA GLY A 95 -7.14 -4.62 -5.63
C GLY A 95 -7.09 -5.64 -4.51
N GLY A 96 -7.65 -6.81 -4.73
CA GLY A 96 -7.75 -7.84 -3.71
C GLY A 96 -7.50 -9.25 -4.21
N THR A 97 -7.03 -10.10 -3.31
CA THR A 97 -6.82 -11.52 -3.59
C THR A 97 -8.13 -12.20 -4.00
N ASP A 98 -9.23 -11.89 -3.31
CA ASP A 98 -10.52 -12.51 -3.53
C ASP A 98 -11.11 -12.22 -4.91
N ILE A 99 -10.81 -11.05 -5.47
CA ILE A 99 -11.29 -10.68 -6.80
C ILE A 99 -10.33 -11.08 -7.92
N VAL A 100 -9.12 -11.56 -7.60
CA VAL A 100 -8.06 -11.92 -8.58
C VAL A 100 -7.83 -10.82 -9.63
N SER A 101 -8.03 -9.56 -9.23
CA SER A 101 -7.99 -8.38 -10.09
C SER A 101 -7.62 -7.13 -9.31
N CYS A 102 -7.62 -5.98 -10.01
CA CYS A 102 -7.42 -4.67 -9.43
C CYS A 102 -8.66 -3.82 -9.65
N PHE A 103 -9.16 -3.19 -8.59
CA PHE A 103 -10.23 -2.19 -8.72
C PHE A 103 -9.74 -0.95 -9.44
N VAL A 104 -8.51 -0.54 -9.13
CA VAL A 104 -7.87 0.61 -9.76
C VAL A 104 -6.47 0.24 -10.24
N LEU A 105 -6.13 0.69 -11.44
CA LEU A 105 -4.90 0.29 -12.12
C LEU A 105 -4.46 1.31 -13.18
N GLY A 106 -3.35 1.03 -13.85
CA GLY A 106 -2.79 1.88 -14.90
C GLY A 106 -3.62 1.85 -16.19
N ASN A 107 -3.55 2.96 -16.91
CA ASN A 107 -4.16 3.11 -18.24
C ASN A 107 -3.11 3.66 -19.21
N ILE A 108 -2.78 2.87 -20.25
CA ILE A 108 -1.73 3.22 -21.23
C ILE A 108 -2.12 4.41 -22.13
N TYR A 109 -3.36 4.81 -22.16
CA TYR A 109 -3.88 5.94 -22.95
C TYR A 109 -3.92 7.25 -22.17
N GLN A 110 -3.57 7.21 -20.88
CA GLN A 110 -3.60 8.39 -20.01
C GLN A 110 -2.22 8.69 -19.41
N PRO A 111 -1.92 9.95 -19.08
CA PRO A 111 -0.69 10.30 -18.40
C PRO A 111 -0.63 9.66 -17.00
N VAL A 112 0.58 9.38 -16.54
CA VAL A 112 0.84 8.94 -15.18
C VAL A 112 1.04 10.17 -14.30
N ASN A 113 0.11 10.43 -13.39
CA ASN A 113 0.24 11.48 -12.38
C ASN A 113 0.96 10.92 -11.15
N ILE A 114 1.89 11.69 -10.60
CA ILE A 114 2.65 11.28 -9.41
C ILE A 114 1.71 11.12 -8.22
N GLY A 115 1.73 9.93 -7.60
CA GLY A 115 0.91 9.61 -6.43
C GLY A 115 -0.51 9.14 -6.74
N GLU A 116 -0.91 9.11 -8.03
CA GLU A 116 -2.23 8.63 -8.44
C GLU A 116 -2.17 7.25 -9.10
N ILE A 117 -3.22 6.47 -8.93
CA ILE A 117 -3.53 5.31 -9.75
C ILE A 117 -4.46 5.79 -10.86
N GLN A 118 -4.11 5.54 -12.12
CA GLN A 118 -4.66 6.26 -13.26
C GLN A 118 -6.17 6.11 -13.47
N ASN A 119 -6.73 4.90 -13.25
CA ASN A 119 -8.14 4.66 -13.58
C ASN A 119 -8.72 3.44 -12.85
N SER A 120 -10.06 3.28 -12.93
CA SER A 120 -10.74 2.03 -12.59
C SER A 120 -10.39 0.91 -13.57
N GLY A 121 -10.42 -0.33 -13.09
CA GLY A 121 -10.23 -1.52 -13.92
C GLY A 121 -11.32 -1.67 -14.99
N LEU A 122 -10.97 -2.26 -16.12
CA LEU A 122 -11.93 -2.51 -17.20
C LEU A 122 -13.07 -3.42 -16.72
N GLY A 123 -14.30 -2.99 -16.98
CA GLY A 123 -15.50 -3.70 -16.55
C GLY A 123 -15.86 -3.52 -15.07
N LEU A 124 -15.18 -2.62 -14.35
CA LEU A 124 -15.48 -2.30 -12.96
C LEU A 124 -15.99 -0.86 -12.82
N ASP A 125 -17.15 -0.71 -12.22
CA ASP A 125 -17.72 0.61 -11.91
C ASP A 125 -17.28 1.07 -10.52
N VAL A 126 -16.02 1.49 -10.44
CA VAL A 126 -15.36 1.87 -9.19
C VAL A 126 -15.68 3.32 -8.84
N ASP A 127 -15.95 3.55 -7.57
CA ASP A 127 -16.24 4.88 -7.04
C ASP A 127 -15.72 5.05 -5.60
N VAL A 128 -15.85 6.24 -5.04
CA VAL A 128 -15.55 6.55 -3.65
C VAL A 128 -16.81 7.07 -2.99
N PHE A 129 -17.24 6.41 -1.90
CA PHE A 129 -18.48 6.76 -1.20
C PHE A 129 -18.20 7.35 0.19
N ASN A 130 -19.08 8.30 0.59
CA ASN A 130 -19.17 8.70 1.99
C ASN A 130 -19.97 7.68 2.81
N ASP A 131 -20.08 7.91 4.13
CA ASP A 131 -20.79 6.99 5.04
C ASP A 131 -22.29 6.81 4.69
N ARG A 132 -22.87 7.75 3.94
CA ARG A 132 -24.27 7.70 3.47
C ARG A 132 -24.44 7.05 2.09
N GLY A 133 -23.37 6.47 1.53
CA GLY A 133 -23.39 5.85 0.20
C GLY A 133 -23.47 6.83 -0.97
N LYS A 134 -23.13 8.11 -0.78
CA LYS A 134 -23.06 9.11 -1.85
C LYS A 134 -21.67 9.18 -2.43
N SER A 135 -21.58 9.27 -3.76
CA SER A 135 -20.34 9.44 -4.51
C SER A 135 -19.60 10.71 -4.10
N LEU A 136 -18.27 10.59 -3.97
CA LEU A 136 -17.36 11.67 -3.65
C LEU A 136 -16.36 11.89 -4.79
N LYS A 137 -16.00 13.15 -5.02
CA LYS A 137 -14.89 13.56 -5.90
C LYS A 137 -14.02 14.57 -5.17
N ASN A 138 -12.69 14.43 -5.26
CA ASN A 138 -11.69 15.22 -4.51
C ASN A 138 -11.92 15.22 -2.98
N SER A 139 -12.49 14.14 -2.48
CA SER A 139 -12.74 13.95 -1.06
C SER A 139 -12.52 12.49 -0.70
N LYS A 140 -12.05 12.25 0.52
CA LYS A 140 -11.74 10.91 1.02
C LYS A 140 -12.99 10.16 1.43
N GLY A 141 -13.05 8.88 1.11
CA GLY A 141 -14.14 7.98 1.46
C GLY A 141 -13.77 6.52 1.26
N GLU A 142 -14.78 5.68 1.15
CA GLU A 142 -14.63 4.24 0.97
C GLU A 142 -14.55 3.86 -0.51
N LEU A 143 -13.56 3.07 -0.89
CA LEU A 143 -13.48 2.49 -2.23
C LEU A 143 -14.56 1.44 -2.40
N VAL A 144 -15.38 1.62 -3.43
CA VAL A 144 -16.51 0.73 -3.73
C VAL A 144 -16.53 0.34 -5.20
N CYS A 145 -17.19 -0.79 -5.50
CA CYS A 145 -17.60 -1.14 -6.87
C CYS A 145 -19.12 -1.27 -6.90
N LYS A 146 -19.77 -0.43 -7.71
CA LYS A 146 -21.24 -0.27 -7.69
C LYS A 146 -21.95 -1.41 -8.38
N ASN A 147 -21.36 -1.99 -9.40
CA ASN A 147 -21.95 -3.05 -10.21
C ASN A 147 -21.20 -4.37 -10.05
N PRO A 148 -21.85 -5.52 -10.29
CA PRO A 148 -21.17 -6.79 -10.43
C PRO A 148 -20.07 -6.72 -11.50
N PHE A 149 -19.01 -7.46 -11.30
CA PHE A 149 -17.84 -7.45 -12.19
C PHE A 149 -17.37 -8.90 -12.49
N PRO A 150 -16.65 -9.12 -13.61
CA PRO A 150 -16.37 -10.47 -14.11
C PRO A 150 -15.63 -11.38 -13.14
N SER A 151 -14.74 -10.83 -12.32
CA SER A 151 -13.93 -11.59 -11.35
C SER A 151 -14.48 -11.54 -9.91
N MET A 152 -15.73 -11.10 -9.73
CA MET A 152 -16.36 -11.12 -8.42
C MET A 152 -16.53 -12.56 -7.93
N PRO A 153 -16.11 -12.90 -6.70
CA PRO A 153 -16.31 -14.23 -6.13
C PRO A 153 -17.80 -14.58 -6.08
N LEU A 154 -18.13 -15.81 -6.41
CA LEU A 154 -19.50 -16.30 -6.30
C LEU A 154 -19.91 -16.51 -4.85
N LYS A 155 -18.98 -17.01 -4.00
CA LYS A 155 -19.16 -17.26 -2.57
C LYS A 155 -17.82 -17.58 -1.91
N PHE A 156 -17.79 -17.62 -0.60
CA PHE A 156 -16.66 -18.19 0.13
C PHE A 156 -16.81 -19.71 0.33
N TRP A 157 -15.69 -20.39 0.45
CA TRP A 157 -15.70 -21.83 0.75
C TRP A 157 -16.30 -22.08 2.14
N ASN A 158 -17.18 -23.10 2.24
CA ASN A 158 -17.89 -23.43 3.49
C ASN A 158 -18.64 -22.25 4.15
N ASP A 159 -19.14 -21.31 3.35
CA ASP A 159 -19.97 -20.19 3.81
C ASP A 159 -21.44 -20.47 3.57
N LYS A 160 -22.10 -21.04 4.55
CA LYS A 160 -23.53 -21.35 4.49
C LYS A 160 -24.35 -20.06 4.35
N ASN A 161 -25.20 -20.00 3.33
CA ASN A 161 -26.07 -18.85 3.02
C ASN A 161 -25.30 -17.54 2.73
N ASP A 162 -24.03 -17.61 2.36
CA ASP A 162 -23.16 -16.47 2.02
C ASP A 162 -23.03 -15.42 3.15
N VAL A 163 -23.15 -15.86 4.39
CA VAL A 163 -23.16 -14.95 5.55
C VAL A 163 -21.82 -14.21 5.70
N LYS A 164 -20.70 -14.94 5.58
CA LYS A 164 -19.37 -14.33 5.69
C LYS A 164 -19.08 -13.43 4.49
N PHE A 165 -19.44 -13.88 3.28
CA PHE A 165 -19.27 -13.13 2.03
C PHE A 165 -20.04 -11.80 2.06
N LYS A 166 -21.33 -11.86 2.40
CA LYS A 166 -22.18 -10.66 2.55
C LYS A 166 -21.65 -9.72 3.62
N LYS A 167 -21.25 -10.25 4.77
CA LYS A 167 -20.66 -9.46 5.86
C LYS A 167 -19.35 -8.79 5.46
N ALA A 168 -18.52 -9.45 4.68
CA ALA A 168 -17.23 -8.92 4.27
C ALA A 168 -17.35 -7.73 3.30
N TYR A 169 -18.29 -7.81 2.34
CA TYR A 169 -18.31 -6.89 1.21
C TYR A 169 -19.59 -6.07 1.02
N PHE A 170 -20.73 -6.50 1.58
CA PHE A 170 -22.04 -5.87 1.33
C PHE A 170 -22.74 -5.37 2.59
N ASN A 171 -22.08 -5.44 3.76
CA ASN A 171 -22.68 -5.04 5.03
C ASN A 171 -22.80 -3.51 5.17
N ARG A 172 -21.87 -2.75 4.57
CA ARG A 172 -21.82 -1.29 4.71
C ARG A 172 -22.76 -0.57 3.73
N TYR A 173 -22.77 -1.01 2.49
CA TYR A 173 -23.62 -0.44 1.44
C TYR A 173 -24.44 -1.54 0.76
N LYS A 174 -25.74 -1.33 0.68
CA LYS A 174 -26.65 -2.31 0.06
C LYS A 174 -26.31 -2.48 -1.43
N ASN A 175 -26.13 -3.72 -1.87
CA ASN A 175 -25.85 -4.11 -3.25
C ASN A 175 -24.59 -3.45 -3.87
N THR A 176 -23.67 -2.95 -3.05
CA THR A 176 -22.46 -2.30 -3.50
C THR A 176 -21.26 -2.96 -2.80
N TRP A 177 -20.28 -3.42 -3.56
CA TRP A 177 -19.06 -3.99 -3.02
C TRP A 177 -18.25 -2.93 -2.28
N HIS A 178 -18.07 -3.09 -0.98
CA HIS A 178 -17.19 -2.29 -0.16
C HIS A 178 -15.85 -2.99 0.00
N HIS A 179 -14.78 -2.41 -0.58
CA HIS A 179 -13.47 -3.08 -0.61
C HIS A 179 -12.69 -2.98 0.71
N GLY A 180 -13.00 -1.97 1.51
CA GLY A 180 -12.31 -1.69 2.76
C GLY A 180 -10.97 -0.96 2.57
N ASP A 181 -10.82 -0.24 1.48
CA ASP A 181 -9.76 0.74 1.26
C ASP A 181 -10.32 2.15 1.41
N TYR A 182 -9.58 3.01 2.11
CA TYR A 182 -9.86 4.44 2.24
C TYR A 182 -9.18 5.17 1.09
N ALA A 183 -9.97 5.79 0.24
CA ALA A 183 -9.50 6.31 -1.04
C ALA A 183 -10.07 7.69 -1.37
N GLU A 184 -9.51 8.32 -2.38
CA GLU A 184 -9.98 9.57 -2.96
C GLU A 184 -10.00 9.43 -4.49
N ARG A 185 -11.11 9.80 -5.14
CA ARG A 185 -11.20 9.92 -6.60
C ARG A 185 -10.93 11.37 -7.00
N LYS A 186 -9.96 11.56 -7.90
CA LYS A 186 -9.52 12.88 -8.36
C LYS A 186 -10.35 13.39 -9.55
N ASN A 187 -10.20 14.67 -9.89
CA ASN A 187 -10.77 15.25 -11.11
C ASN A 187 -10.16 14.67 -12.40
N THR A 188 -8.98 14.11 -12.32
CA THR A 188 -8.29 13.35 -13.38
C THR A 188 -8.92 11.98 -13.65
N ASP A 189 -9.96 11.59 -12.89
CA ASP A 189 -10.50 10.24 -12.75
C ASP A 189 -9.51 9.21 -12.21
N GLY A 190 -8.34 9.64 -11.78
CA GLY A 190 -7.38 8.85 -11.01
C GLY A 190 -7.80 8.68 -9.55
N PHE A 191 -7.14 7.76 -8.87
CA PHE A 191 -7.42 7.41 -7.47
C PHE A 191 -6.17 7.53 -6.60
N ILE A 192 -6.35 7.98 -5.36
CA ILE A 192 -5.32 7.91 -4.32
C ILE A 192 -5.82 6.95 -3.24
N ILE A 193 -4.99 5.97 -2.88
CA ILE A 193 -5.29 5.06 -1.76
C ILE A 193 -4.58 5.59 -0.51
N HIS A 194 -5.36 5.89 0.52
CA HIS A 194 -4.89 6.42 1.80
C HIS A 194 -4.63 5.33 2.85
N GLY A 195 -4.87 4.08 2.52
CA GLY A 195 -4.68 2.91 3.38
C GLY A 195 -5.94 2.07 3.52
N ARG A 196 -5.91 1.13 4.45
CA ARG A 196 -7.09 0.30 4.77
C ARG A 196 -8.09 1.08 5.63
N SER A 197 -9.37 0.89 5.36
CA SER A 197 -10.45 1.54 6.12
C SER A 197 -10.50 1.12 7.59
N ASP A 198 -10.14 -0.15 7.85
CA ASP A 198 -10.09 -0.73 9.20
C ASP A 198 -8.87 -0.32 10.02
N THR A 199 -7.84 0.24 9.36
CA THR A 199 -6.63 0.77 10.01
C THR A 199 -6.55 2.30 9.99
N THR A 200 -7.60 2.99 9.52
CA THR A 200 -7.63 4.45 9.58
C THR A 200 -7.53 4.95 11.02
N LEU A 201 -6.80 6.05 11.17
CA LEU A 201 -6.63 6.74 12.43
C LEU A 201 -7.79 7.72 12.63
N ASN A 202 -8.19 7.96 13.89
CA ASN A 202 -9.35 8.82 14.15
C ASN A 202 -9.12 9.78 15.34
N PRO A 203 -7.98 10.49 15.40
CA PRO A 203 -7.67 11.39 16.50
C PRO A 203 -8.61 12.62 16.49
N GLY A 204 -9.25 12.88 17.63
CA GLY A 204 -10.21 13.97 17.78
C GLY A 204 -11.38 13.87 16.80
N GLY A 205 -11.82 12.64 16.45
CA GLY A 205 -12.94 12.38 15.55
C GLY A 205 -12.66 12.62 14.07
N VAL A 206 -11.42 12.95 13.67
CA VAL A 206 -11.05 13.16 12.26
C VAL A 206 -10.38 11.93 11.67
N ARG A 207 -10.98 11.37 10.63
CA ARG A 207 -10.49 10.17 9.96
C ARG A 207 -9.28 10.49 9.07
N LEU A 208 -8.15 9.81 9.35
CA LEU A 208 -6.86 10.00 8.68
C LEU A 208 -6.36 8.67 8.11
N GLY A 209 -5.73 8.72 6.93
CA GLY A 209 -5.11 7.55 6.31
C GLY A 209 -3.71 7.28 6.87
N THR A 210 -3.37 6.02 7.11
CA THR A 210 -2.03 5.63 7.57
C THR A 210 -0.96 5.92 6.52
N ALA A 211 -1.30 5.83 5.22
CA ALA A 211 -0.40 6.11 4.12
C ALA A 211 0.15 7.55 4.12
N GLU A 212 -0.59 8.50 4.67
CA GLU A 212 -0.16 9.92 4.76
C GLU A 212 1.02 10.08 5.72
N ILE A 213 1.05 9.29 6.80
CA ILE A 213 2.19 9.26 7.74
C ILE A 213 3.36 8.48 7.14
N TYR A 214 3.09 7.32 6.52
CA TYR A 214 4.13 6.51 5.89
C TYR A 214 4.89 7.30 4.82
N SER A 215 4.19 8.03 3.95
CA SER A 215 4.80 8.82 2.88
C SER A 215 5.79 9.87 3.39
N GLU A 216 5.58 10.39 4.59
CA GLU A 216 6.49 11.34 5.21
C GLU A 216 7.66 10.68 5.93
N VAL A 217 7.38 9.59 6.65
CA VAL A 217 8.40 8.85 7.43
C VAL A 217 9.39 8.13 6.52
N GLU A 218 8.93 7.59 5.40
CA GLU A 218 9.77 6.90 4.41
C GLU A 218 10.82 7.79 3.75
N LYS A 219 10.68 9.12 3.81
CA LYS A 219 11.67 10.08 3.31
C LYS A 219 12.97 10.10 4.13
N PHE A 220 12.93 9.65 5.39
CA PHE A 220 14.08 9.61 6.28
C PHE A 220 14.96 8.39 5.99
N LYS A 221 16.22 8.64 5.62
CA LYS A 221 17.21 7.57 5.39
C LYS A 221 17.55 6.79 6.67
N GLU A 222 17.40 7.44 7.81
CA GLU A 222 17.64 6.90 9.14
C GLU A 222 16.60 5.83 9.53
N ILE A 223 15.43 5.83 8.87
CA ILE A 223 14.35 4.88 9.13
C ILE A 223 14.29 3.85 8.01
N LYS A 224 14.49 2.58 8.39
CA LYS A 224 14.38 1.44 7.48
C LYS A 224 12.92 1.13 7.16
N GLU A 225 12.09 1.05 8.20
CA GLU A 225 10.66 0.75 8.10
C GLU A 225 9.86 1.43 9.20
N ALA A 226 8.56 1.57 8.96
CA ALA A 226 7.65 2.14 9.92
C ALA A 226 6.31 1.40 9.94
N LEU A 227 5.63 1.42 11.09
CA LEU A 227 4.26 0.96 11.28
C LEU A 227 3.54 1.97 12.17
N VAL A 228 2.34 2.40 11.75
CA VAL A 228 1.54 3.34 12.51
C VAL A 228 0.21 2.72 12.91
N VAL A 229 -0.19 2.96 14.14
CA VAL A 229 -1.50 2.53 14.67
C VAL A 229 -2.15 3.63 15.50
N GLY A 230 -3.48 3.60 15.52
CA GLY A 230 -4.27 4.37 16.48
C GLY A 230 -4.56 3.52 17.71
N GLN A 231 -4.09 3.95 18.87
CA GLN A 231 -4.40 3.32 20.15
C GLN A 231 -5.52 4.10 20.85
N SER A 232 -6.52 3.39 21.37
CA SER A 232 -7.54 3.98 22.25
C SER A 232 -6.88 4.48 23.53
N TRP A 233 -7.03 5.78 23.85
CA TRP A 233 -6.37 6.41 24.97
C TRP A 233 -7.14 7.65 25.40
N ASP A 234 -7.52 7.70 26.67
CA ASP A 234 -8.16 8.87 27.30
C ASP A 234 -9.39 9.38 26.51
N ASN A 235 -10.30 8.46 26.19
CA ASN A 235 -11.53 8.67 25.41
C ASN A 235 -11.30 9.21 23.98
N ASP A 236 -10.07 9.13 23.44
CA ASP A 236 -9.72 9.50 22.08
C ASP A 236 -8.78 8.46 21.47
N ILE A 237 -8.28 8.72 20.28
CA ILE A 237 -7.27 7.92 19.59
C ILE A 237 -5.95 8.67 19.58
N ARG A 238 -4.91 8.09 20.19
CA ARG A 238 -3.55 8.59 20.01
C ARG A 238 -2.81 7.80 18.94
N ILE A 239 -2.06 8.51 18.12
CA ILE A 239 -1.23 7.91 17.08
C ILE A 239 0.09 7.44 17.69
N ILE A 240 0.44 6.16 17.46
CA ILE A 240 1.73 5.59 17.81
C ILE A 240 2.43 5.19 16.52
N LEU A 241 3.67 5.64 16.36
CA LEU A 241 4.55 5.30 15.25
C LEU A 241 5.66 4.38 15.76
N PHE A 242 5.70 3.16 15.27
CA PHE A 242 6.81 2.23 15.48
C PHE A 242 7.79 2.38 14.31
N VAL A 243 9.08 2.42 14.60
CA VAL A 243 10.14 2.57 13.60
C VAL A 243 11.23 1.52 13.78
N VAL A 244 11.66 0.94 12.67
CA VAL A 244 12.89 0.15 12.59
C VAL A 244 13.98 1.06 12.06
N MET A 245 15.04 1.22 12.81
CA MET A 245 16.15 2.09 12.40
C MET A 245 17.03 1.42 11.35
N THR A 246 17.56 2.22 10.43
CA THR A 246 18.63 1.78 9.53
C THR A 246 19.92 1.56 10.33
N ASN A 247 20.68 0.53 9.99
CA ASN A 247 21.93 0.22 10.68
C ASN A 247 22.85 1.46 10.76
N GLY A 248 23.42 1.69 11.95
CA GLY A 248 24.26 2.84 12.23
C GLY A 248 23.53 4.13 12.60
N TYR A 249 22.19 4.10 12.65
CA TYR A 249 21.38 5.23 13.11
C TYR A 249 20.61 4.89 14.38
N ALA A 250 20.41 5.90 15.22
CA ALA A 250 19.59 5.84 16.43
C ALA A 250 18.56 6.97 16.44
N LEU A 251 17.42 6.71 17.06
CA LEU A 251 16.43 7.74 17.30
C LEU A 251 16.92 8.64 18.46
N ASN A 252 17.18 9.90 18.15
CA ASN A 252 17.51 10.94 19.11
C ASN A 252 16.48 12.08 19.02
N ASP A 253 16.55 13.05 19.94
CA ASP A 253 15.58 14.15 20.01
C ASP A 253 15.59 15.01 18.73
N THR A 254 16.72 15.19 18.10
CA THR A 254 16.85 15.93 16.83
C THR A 254 16.10 15.21 15.70
N LEU A 255 16.29 13.90 15.52
CA LEU A 255 15.59 13.12 14.52
C LEU A 255 14.09 13.04 14.83
N LEU A 256 13.73 12.84 16.10
CA LEU A 256 12.34 12.84 16.56
C LEU A 256 11.62 14.15 16.22
N SER A 257 12.25 15.28 16.49
CA SER A 257 11.74 16.61 16.14
C SER A 257 11.58 16.79 14.63
N ARG A 258 12.55 16.37 13.84
CA ARG A 258 12.48 16.41 12.36
C ARG A 258 11.31 15.59 11.83
N ILE A 259 11.12 14.36 12.31
CA ILE A 259 10.01 13.49 11.92
C ILE A 259 8.66 14.16 12.22
N LYS A 260 8.48 14.66 13.45
CA LYS A 260 7.24 15.33 13.86
C LYS A 260 6.97 16.60 13.06
N THR A 261 7.99 17.41 12.82
CA THR A 261 7.88 18.64 12.01
C THR A 261 7.53 18.30 10.57
N GLN A 262 8.19 17.31 9.96
CA GLN A 262 7.93 16.84 8.60
C GLN A 262 6.46 16.41 8.43
N ILE A 263 5.95 15.58 9.35
CA ILE A 263 4.56 15.12 9.33
C ILE A 263 3.60 16.30 9.54
N LYS A 264 3.89 17.19 10.50
CA LYS A 264 3.06 18.37 10.78
C LYS A 264 2.92 19.28 9.56
N THR A 265 4.02 19.53 8.86
CA THR A 265 4.09 20.46 7.73
C THR A 265 3.44 19.90 6.47
N ASN A 266 3.70 18.64 6.15
CA ASN A 266 3.32 18.07 4.86
C ASN A 266 2.01 17.26 4.88
N ALA A 267 1.56 16.81 6.05
CA ALA A 267 0.25 16.19 6.23
C ALA A 267 -0.67 17.11 7.05
N SER A 268 -0.59 17.07 8.36
CA SER A 268 -1.25 18.06 9.24
C SER A 268 -0.81 17.87 10.70
N PRO A 269 -1.11 18.85 11.60
CA PRO A 269 -0.88 18.68 13.04
C PRO A 269 -1.54 17.43 13.64
N ARG A 270 -2.67 16.99 13.09
CA ARG A 270 -3.41 15.81 13.58
C ARG A 270 -2.74 14.49 13.25
N HIS A 271 -1.87 14.45 12.24
CA HIS A 271 -1.10 13.26 11.86
C HIS A 271 0.13 13.04 12.74
N VAL A 272 0.51 14.03 13.55
CA VAL A 272 1.73 13.96 14.36
C VAL A 272 1.59 12.87 15.43
N PRO A 273 2.46 11.85 15.45
CA PRO A 273 2.39 10.79 16.43
C PRO A 273 2.67 11.31 17.84
N LYS A 274 1.85 10.88 18.79
CA LYS A 274 2.06 11.17 20.24
C LYS A 274 3.28 10.42 20.77
N LYS A 275 3.51 9.18 20.25
CA LYS A 275 4.68 8.37 20.60
C LYS A 275 5.38 7.89 19.33
N VAL A 276 6.71 7.87 19.37
CA VAL A 276 7.56 7.21 18.37
C VAL A 276 8.41 6.21 19.13
N ILE A 277 8.34 4.93 18.75
CA ILE A 277 8.93 3.82 19.47
C ILE A 277 9.84 3.05 18.50
N VAL A 278 11.10 2.87 18.88
CA VAL A 278 12.04 2.04 18.14
C VAL A 278 11.77 0.56 18.44
N VAL A 279 11.66 -0.23 17.41
CA VAL A 279 11.46 -1.69 17.48
C VAL A 279 12.51 -2.42 16.63
N LYS A 280 12.77 -3.67 16.94
CA LYS A 280 13.74 -4.49 16.19
C LYS A 280 13.22 -4.89 14.82
N ASP A 281 11.92 -5.21 14.72
CA ASP A 281 11.27 -5.62 13.49
C ASP A 281 9.76 -5.28 13.56
N ILE A 282 9.06 -5.42 12.44
CA ILE A 282 7.63 -5.14 12.27
C ILE A 282 6.93 -6.42 11.82
N PRO A 283 5.76 -6.78 12.40
CA PRO A 283 5.05 -8.00 12.04
C PRO A 283 4.51 -7.93 10.61
N ARG A 284 4.65 -9.05 9.90
CA ARG A 284 4.25 -9.19 8.49
C ARG A 284 3.52 -10.50 8.26
N THR A 285 2.67 -10.49 7.24
CA THR A 285 2.17 -11.73 6.65
C THR A 285 3.29 -12.49 5.94
N LYS A 286 3.06 -13.77 5.64
CA LYS A 286 3.96 -14.59 4.81
C LYS A 286 4.21 -13.98 3.41
N SER A 287 3.30 -13.15 2.92
CA SER A 287 3.47 -12.39 1.67
C SER A 287 4.19 -11.04 1.85
N GLY A 288 4.69 -10.73 3.05
CA GLY A 288 5.48 -9.52 3.34
C GLY A 288 4.67 -8.25 3.63
N LYS A 289 3.34 -8.34 3.73
CA LYS A 289 2.49 -7.17 4.07
C LYS A 289 2.55 -6.88 5.56
N ILE A 290 2.68 -5.61 5.94
CA ILE A 290 2.57 -5.13 7.33
C ILE A 290 1.16 -5.41 7.87
N VAL A 291 1.07 -5.78 9.15
CA VAL A 291 -0.19 -6.17 9.81
C VAL A 291 -0.48 -5.20 10.96
N GLU A 292 -0.98 -4.02 10.63
CA GLU A 292 -1.30 -2.93 11.58
C GLU A 292 -2.33 -3.37 12.62
N LEU A 293 -3.37 -4.12 12.21
CA LEU A 293 -4.40 -4.61 13.12
C LEU A 293 -3.87 -5.58 14.18
N ALA A 294 -2.88 -6.41 13.85
CA ALA A 294 -2.27 -7.30 14.83
C ALA A 294 -1.54 -6.51 15.91
N VAL A 295 -0.76 -5.49 15.52
CA VAL A 295 -0.09 -4.60 16.48
C VAL A 295 -1.09 -3.82 17.31
N LYS A 296 -2.15 -3.28 16.69
CA LYS A 296 -3.22 -2.59 17.42
C LYS A 296 -3.84 -3.50 18.47
N SER A 297 -4.21 -4.73 18.09
CA SER A 297 -4.77 -5.70 19.04
C SER A 297 -3.82 -5.99 20.20
N THR A 298 -2.52 -6.16 19.91
CA THR A 298 -1.51 -6.41 20.94
C THR A 298 -1.39 -5.27 21.94
N ILE A 299 -1.28 -4.01 21.47
CA ILE A 299 -1.14 -2.85 22.37
C ILE A 299 -2.42 -2.50 23.14
N GLU A 300 -3.58 -2.98 22.68
CA GLU A 300 -4.88 -2.85 23.35
C GLU A 300 -5.22 -4.08 24.22
N GLY A 301 -4.33 -5.06 24.35
CA GLY A 301 -4.52 -6.27 25.12
C GLY A 301 -5.59 -7.22 24.57
N SER A 302 -5.92 -7.08 23.28
CA SER A 302 -6.92 -7.90 22.61
C SER A 302 -6.29 -9.12 21.92
N ILE A 303 -7.10 -10.16 21.68
CA ILE A 303 -6.63 -11.37 21.00
C ILE A 303 -6.28 -11.06 19.54
N VAL A 304 -5.05 -11.38 19.13
CA VAL A 304 -4.63 -11.30 17.73
C VAL A 304 -5.21 -12.47 16.94
N LYS A 305 -6.08 -12.18 16.00
CA LYS A 305 -6.68 -13.17 15.08
C LYS A 305 -5.69 -13.54 13.97
N ASN A 306 -5.75 -14.79 13.50
CA ASN A 306 -4.93 -15.31 12.39
C ASN A 306 -3.42 -15.12 12.61
N LYS A 307 -2.94 -15.33 13.82
CA LYS A 307 -1.52 -15.22 14.16
C LYS A 307 -0.65 -16.18 13.35
N GLU A 308 -1.20 -17.30 12.93
CA GLU A 308 -0.58 -18.30 12.05
C GLU A 308 -0.30 -17.81 10.62
N ALA A 309 -0.96 -16.74 10.19
CA ALA A 309 -0.71 -16.11 8.88
C ALA A 309 0.51 -15.18 8.89
N LEU A 310 1.07 -14.89 10.07
CA LEU A 310 2.26 -14.07 10.21
C LEU A 310 3.52 -14.85 9.85
N ALA A 311 4.49 -14.16 9.24
CA ALA A 311 5.80 -14.71 8.97
C ALA A 311 6.73 -14.64 10.20
N ASN A 312 6.50 -13.65 11.09
CA ASN A 312 7.29 -13.34 12.27
C ASN A 312 6.38 -13.00 13.47
N PRO A 313 5.57 -13.97 13.96
CA PRO A 313 4.61 -13.71 15.04
C PRO A 313 5.27 -13.36 16.38
N GLU A 314 6.55 -13.64 16.55
CA GLU A 314 7.35 -13.36 17.75
C GLU A 314 7.65 -11.87 17.96
N VAL A 315 7.41 -11.02 16.95
CA VAL A 315 7.65 -9.57 17.06
C VAL A 315 6.41 -8.78 17.51
N LEU A 316 5.32 -9.47 17.82
CA LEU A 316 4.08 -8.84 18.34
C LEU A 316 4.17 -8.49 19.82
#